data_1c6654fe0325eea9d32a2a91ffd29750
#
_entry.id   1c6654fe0325eea9d32a2a91ffd29750
#
_cell.length_a   1.000
_cell.length_b   1.000
_cell.length_c   1.000
_cell.angle_alpha   90.00
_cell.angle_beta   90.00
_cell.angle_gamma   90.00
#
_symmetry.space_group_name_H-M   'P 1'
#
loop_
_entity.id
_entity.type
_entity.pdbx_description
1 polymer ?
#
loop_
_entity_poly.entity_id
_entity_poly.type
_entity_poly.pdbx_seq_one_letter_code
_entity_poly.pdbx_strand_id
1 'polypeptide(L)'
;MANFKYKINIKDIQDRYKFKVFMRSGADIPKAITDDIDNLKNSNNTILSNINDLNNKVIYDTGSNQYGNWIRYTDGTMIVTRDNIRRTISATKPWGPLFVGVTNEPFNFPQKFIEEPFIMTKLLIDGDASILEVQYGKQVVTTNGVYGFSFARPTLINNVSIRISFIAVGKWKK
;
A
#
# COMPACT_ATOMS: atom_id res chain seq x y z
N MET A 1 14.47 4.02 -28.00
CA MET A 1 13.09 4.20 -28.50
C MET A 1 12.90 3.33 -29.73
N ALA A 2 12.09 2.27 -29.65
CA ALA A 2 11.84 1.38 -30.77
C ALA A 2 10.75 1.98 -31.66
N ASN A 3 11.11 2.32 -32.91
CA ASN A 3 10.15 2.78 -33.91
C ASN A 3 9.35 1.58 -34.41
N PHE A 4 8.14 1.40 -33.94
CA PHE A 4 7.17 0.46 -34.52
C PHE A 4 6.61 1.05 -35.81
N LYS A 5 7.18 0.66 -36.95
CA LYS A 5 6.56 0.90 -38.26
C LYS A 5 5.46 -0.14 -38.47
N TYR A 6 4.19 0.25 -38.34
CA TYR A 6 3.07 -0.59 -38.77
C TYR A 6 3.09 -0.71 -40.30
N LYS A 7 3.38 -1.90 -40.84
CA LYS A 7 3.11 -2.22 -42.24
C LYS A 7 1.59 -2.41 -42.39
N ILE A 8 0.90 -1.42 -42.96
CA ILE A 8 -0.49 -1.59 -43.36
C ILE A 8 -0.52 -2.55 -44.54
N ASN A 9 -1.21 -3.69 -44.37
CA ASN A 9 -1.35 -4.67 -45.44
C ASN A 9 -2.38 -4.13 -46.47
N ILE A 10 -2.06 -4.22 -47.76
CA ILE A 10 -2.95 -3.79 -48.89
C ILE A 10 -4.31 -4.49 -48.79
N LYS A 11 -4.35 -5.73 -48.32
CA LYS A 11 -5.58 -6.48 -48.09
C LYS A 11 -6.51 -5.78 -47.10
N ASP A 12 -5.98 -5.21 -46.02
CA ASP A 12 -6.77 -4.46 -45.03
C ASP A 12 -7.42 -3.21 -45.60
N ILE A 13 -6.75 -2.57 -46.56
CA ILE A 13 -7.30 -1.42 -47.29
C ILE A 13 -8.43 -1.85 -48.23
N GLN A 14 -8.24 -2.98 -48.94
CA GLN A 14 -9.25 -3.50 -49.84
C GLN A 14 -10.51 -3.95 -49.11
N ASP A 15 -10.36 -4.58 -47.96
CA ASP A 15 -11.49 -5.02 -47.11
C ASP A 15 -12.24 -3.83 -46.51
N ARG A 16 -11.54 -2.77 -46.10
CA ARG A 16 -12.15 -1.50 -45.68
C ARG A 16 -12.87 -0.78 -46.82
N TYR A 17 -12.35 -0.87 -48.05
CA TYR A 17 -12.99 -0.28 -49.22
C TYR A 17 -14.28 -1.01 -49.62
N LYS A 18 -14.24 -2.36 -49.60
CA LYS A 18 -15.43 -3.20 -49.78
C LYS A 18 -16.50 -2.89 -48.76
N PHE A 19 -16.13 -2.72 -47.49
CA PHE A 19 -17.05 -2.34 -46.43
C PHE A 19 -17.70 -0.97 -46.68
N LYS A 20 -16.91 0.04 -47.11
CA LYS A 20 -17.45 1.37 -47.47
C LYS A 20 -18.42 1.32 -48.67
N VAL A 21 -18.16 0.49 -49.67
CA VAL A 21 -19.04 0.31 -50.83
C VAL A 21 -20.33 -0.38 -50.39
N PHE A 22 -20.24 -1.37 -49.54
CA PHE A 22 -21.40 -2.09 -48.97
C PHE A 22 -22.33 -1.12 -48.22
N MET A 23 -21.79 -0.28 -47.32
CA MET A 23 -22.57 0.72 -46.58
C MET A 23 -23.25 1.78 -47.47
N ARG A 24 -22.67 2.11 -48.67
CA ARG A 24 -23.27 3.04 -49.65
C ARG A 24 -24.44 2.44 -50.41
N SER A 25 -24.53 1.15 -50.53
CA SER A 25 -25.59 0.46 -51.28
C SER A 25 -26.90 0.30 -50.48
N GLY A 26 -26.95 0.76 -49.24
CA GLY A 26 -28.14 0.62 -48.37
C GLY A 26 -28.47 -0.81 -47.96
N ALA A 27 -27.53 -1.74 -48.16
CA ALA A 27 -27.71 -3.12 -47.72
C ALA A 27 -27.59 -3.21 -46.18
N ASP A 28 -28.40 -4.07 -45.55
CA ASP A 28 -28.32 -4.32 -44.13
C ASP A 28 -26.94 -4.87 -43.74
N ILE A 29 -26.39 -4.36 -42.64
CA ILE A 29 -25.13 -4.86 -42.11
C ILE A 29 -25.36 -6.31 -41.70
N PRO A 30 -24.57 -7.29 -42.19
CA PRO A 30 -24.71 -8.67 -41.75
C PRO A 30 -24.63 -8.77 -40.21
N LYS A 31 -25.51 -9.55 -39.65
CA LYS A 31 -25.58 -9.74 -38.19
C LYS A 31 -24.20 -10.08 -37.58
N ALA A 32 -23.40 -10.91 -38.26
CA ALA A 32 -22.06 -11.27 -37.82
C ALA A 32 -21.14 -10.04 -37.61
N ILE A 33 -21.24 -9.01 -38.48
CA ILE A 33 -20.45 -7.76 -38.35
C ILE A 33 -20.97 -6.94 -37.18
N THR A 34 -22.27 -6.90 -36.97
CA THR A 34 -22.85 -6.21 -35.80
C THR A 34 -22.42 -6.88 -34.50
N ASP A 35 -22.47 -8.20 -34.46
CA ASP A 35 -22.03 -9.00 -33.30
C ASP A 35 -20.53 -8.79 -33.02
N ASP A 36 -19.68 -8.72 -34.05
CA ASP A 36 -18.24 -8.44 -33.92
C ASP A 36 -17.98 -7.01 -33.38
N ILE A 37 -18.75 -6.03 -33.87
CA ILE A 37 -18.65 -4.65 -33.38
C ILE A 37 -19.03 -4.57 -31.91
N ASP A 38 -20.07 -5.25 -31.48
CA ASP A 38 -20.50 -5.25 -30.07
C ASP A 38 -19.51 -6.02 -29.18
N ASN A 39 -18.93 -7.10 -29.66
CA ASN A 39 -17.85 -7.82 -28.98
C ASN A 39 -16.61 -6.92 -28.82
N LEU A 40 -16.22 -6.16 -29.85
CA LEU A 40 -15.11 -5.21 -29.77
C LEU A 40 -15.40 -4.07 -28.80
N LYS A 41 -16.61 -3.54 -28.75
CA LYS A 41 -17.01 -2.52 -27.77
C LYS A 41 -16.90 -3.04 -26.34
N ASN A 42 -17.41 -4.25 -26.10
CA ASN A 42 -17.34 -4.89 -24.79
C ASN A 42 -15.88 -5.15 -24.36
N SER A 43 -15.04 -5.63 -25.26
CA SER A 43 -13.61 -5.82 -25.02
C SER A 43 -12.90 -4.50 -24.68
N ASN A 44 -13.20 -3.43 -25.42
CA ASN A 44 -12.65 -2.10 -25.14
C ASN A 44 -13.08 -1.58 -23.76
N ASN A 45 -14.33 -1.76 -23.37
CA ASN A 45 -14.82 -1.35 -22.05
C ASN A 45 -14.11 -2.12 -20.94
N THR A 46 -13.87 -3.42 -21.14
CA THR A 46 -13.10 -4.25 -20.21
C THR A 46 -11.65 -3.77 -20.09
N ILE A 47 -11.00 -3.46 -21.21
CA ILE A 47 -9.63 -2.93 -21.24
C ILE A 47 -9.56 -1.59 -20.51
N LEU A 48 -10.51 -0.68 -20.75
CA LEU A 48 -10.56 0.62 -20.06
C LEU A 48 -10.75 0.46 -18.56
N SER A 49 -11.60 -0.47 -18.12
CA SER A 49 -11.76 -0.79 -16.69
C SER A 49 -10.44 -1.29 -16.09
N ASN A 50 -9.78 -2.22 -16.75
CA ASN A 50 -8.50 -2.77 -16.30
C ASN A 50 -7.39 -1.70 -16.25
N ILE A 51 -7.36 -0.77 -17.21
CA ILE A 51 -6.42 0.36 -17.22
C ILE A 51 -6.68 1.27 -16.01
N ASN A 52 -7.94 1.57 -15.71
CA ASN A 52 -8.31 2.39 -14.56
C ASN A 52 -7.92 1.70 -13.24
N ASP A 53 -8.15 0.40 -13.12
CA ASP A 53 -7.74 -0.38 -11.95
C ASP A 53 -6.22 -0.42 -11.78
N LEU A 54 -5.47 -0.54 -12.87
CA LEU A 54 -4.01 -0.46 -12.85
C LEU A 54 -3.52 0.93 -12.44
N ASN A 55 -4.11 1.99 -12.98
CA ASN A 55 -3.76 3.37 -12.65
C ASN A 55 -4.00 3.67 -11.16
N ASN A 56 -5.04 3.09 -10.56
CA ASN A 56 -5.33 3.25 -9.14
C ASN A 56 -4.35 2.48 -8.23
N LYS A 57 -3.64 1.50 -8.77
CA LYS A 57 -2.65 0.69 -8.04
C LYS A 57 -1.21 1.10 -8.30
N VAL A 58 -0.97 2.10 -9.15
CA VAL A 58 0.40 2.55 -9.47
C VAL A 58 1.02 3.23 -8.27
N ILE A 59 2.28 2.90 -8.01
CA ILE A 59 3.10 3.60 -7.02
C ILE A 59 3.30 5.04 -7.49
N TYR A 60 2.92 6.00 -6.65
CA TYR A 60 3.11 7.43 -6.88
C TYR A 60 4.55 7.84 -6.62
N ASP A 61 5.06 7.51 -5.42
CA ASP A 61 6.45 7.69 -5.04
C ASP A 61 6.88 6.74 -3.92
N THR A 62 8.18 6.61 -3.76
CA THR A 62 8.82 5.90 -2.64
C THR A 62 9.99 6.70 -2.13
N GLY A 63 10.33 6.49 -0.86
CA GLY A 63 11.52 7.12 -0.31
C GLY A 63 11.83 6.65 1.11
N SER A 64 12.89 7.23 1.67
CA SER A 64 13.36 6.94 3.01
C SER A 64 13.97 8.18 3.67
N ASN A 65 13.93 8.22 4.99
CA ASN A 65 14.68 9.18 5.83
C ASN A 65 14.99 8.52 7.19
N GLN A 66 15.52 9.30 8.12
CA GLN A 66 15.86 8.82 9.48
C GLN A 66 14.69 8.21 10.27
N TYR A 67 13.45 8.46 9.85
CA TYR A 67 12.23 7.96 10.50
C TYR A 67 11.65 6.71 9.84
N GLY A 68 12.26 6.22 8.74
CA GLY A 68 11.84 5.00 8.04
C GLY A 68 11.65 5.17 6.55
N ASN A 69 10.91 4.24 5.96
CA ASN A 69 10.62 4.21 4.53
C ASN A 69 9.13 4.45 4.29
N TRP A 70 8.79 4.91 3.08
CA TRP A 70 7.39 5.03 2.65
C TRP A 70 7.19 4.60 1.20
N ILE A 71 5.96 4.18 0.93
CA ILE A 71 5.43 3.96 -0.40
C ILE A 71 4.08 4.67 -0.47
N ARG A 72 3.89 5.54 -1.45
CA ARG A 72 2.61 6.19 -1.75
C ARG A 72 2.03 5.62 -3.03
N TYR A 73 0.73 5.41 -3.02
CA TYR A 73 -0.02 4.95 -4.18
C TYR A 73 -0.90 6.06 -4.74
N THR A 74 -1.20 5.97 -6.03
CA THR A 74 -2.02 6.97 -6.74
C THR A 74 -3.45 7.07 -6.19
N ASP A 75 -3.97 6.00 -5.58
CA ASP A 75 -5.28 5.97 -4.90
C ASP A 75 -5.31 6.68 -3.55
N GLY A 76 -4.21 7.33 -3.17
CA GLY A 76 -4.07 8.02 -1.89
C GLY A 76 -3.63 7.13 -0.72
N THR A 77 -3.44 5.83 -0.93
CA THR A 77 -2.89 4.95 0.10
C THR A 77 -1.40 5.23 0.32
N MET A 78 -0.97 5.18 1.57
CA MET A 78 0.44 5.23 1.95
C MET A 78 0.75 4.11 2.92
N ILE A 79 1.89 3.45 2.69
CA ILE A 79 2.49 2.49 3.61
C ILE A 79 3.79 3.08 4.12
N VAL A 80 3.94 3.07 5.42
CA VAL A 80 5.16 3.48 6.13
C VAL A 80 5.72 2.29 6.87
N THR A 81 7.03 2.10 6.81
CA THR A 81 7.73 1.08 7.57
C THR A 81 8.90 1.67 8.32
N ARG A 82 9.09 1.22 9.56
CA ARG A 82 10.28 1.51 10.34
C ARG A 82 10.73 0.25 11.05
N ASP A 83 11.99 -0.08 10.93
CA ASP A 83 12.54 -1.33 11.46
C ASP A 83 13.72 -1.07 12.39
N ASN A 84 13.95 -2.02 13.31
CA ASN A 84 15.13 -2.12 14.14
C ASN A 84 15.44 -0.87 14.99
N ILE A 85 14.42 -0.21 15.51
CA ILE A 85 14.58 0.90 16.45
C ILE A 85 15.01 0.31 17.79
N ARG A 86 16.24 0.59 18.21
CA ARG A 86 16.77 0.07 19.49
C ARG A 86 16.48 1.04 20.62
N ARG A 87 16.02 0.48 21.76
CA ARG A 87 15.79 1.21 23.01
C ARG A 87 16.17 0.35 24.18
N THR A 88 16.62 1.00 25.25
CA THR A 88 16.83 0.36 26.55
C THR A 88 15.67 0.71 27.47
N ILE A 89 14.97 -0.29 27.96
CA ILE A 89 13.75 -0.11 28.76
C ILE A 89 13.80 -1.09 29.94
N SER A 90 13.17 -0.69 31.05
CA SER A 90 12.95 -1.55 32.20
C SER A 90 11.48 -1.93 32.30
N ALA A 91 11.17 -3.18 32.55
CA ALA A 91 9.84 -3.66 32.90
C ALA A 91 9.78 -3.86 34.42
N THR A 92 9.47 -2.80 35.12
CA THR A 92 9.47 -2.75 36.59
C THR A 92 8.12 -2.39 37.20
N LYS A 93 7.16 -1.90 36.35
CA LYS A 93 5.85 -1.47 36.81
C LYS A 93 4.93 -2.68 36.96
N PRO A 94 4.42 -2.98 38.17
CA PRO A 94 3.49 -4.10 38.34
C PRO A 94 2.19 -3.93 37.59
N TRP A 95 1.72 -4.99 36.95
CA TRP A 95 0.42 -5.07 36.26
C TRP A 95 -0.16 -6.49 36.44
N GLY A 96 -0.92 -6.70 37.52
CA GLY A 96 -1.33 -8.04 37.94
C GLY A 96 -0.12 -8.96 38.18
N PRO A 97 -0.06 -10.13 37.54
CA PRO A 97 1.09 -11.06 37.69
C PRO A 97 2.27 -10.68 36.77
N LEU A 98 2.20 -9.57 36.07
CA LEU A 98 3.20 -9.14 35.07
C LEU A 98 3.89 -7.86 35.51
N PHE A 99 5.02 -7.57 34.87
CA PHE A 99 5.73 -6.30 34.92
C PHE A 99 5.72 -5.67 33.54
N VAL A 100 5.43 -4.39 33.48
CA VAL A 100 5.31 -3.62 32.22
C VAL A 100 6.48 -2.68 32.06
N GLY A 101 7.02 -2.65 30.82
CA GLY A 101 7.93 -1.64 30.33
C GLY A 101 7.24 -0.79 29.24
N VAL A 102 7.48 0.52 29.25
CA VAL A 102 6.87 1.47 28.31
C VAL A 102 7.92 2.42 27.78
N THR A 103 7.90 2.68 26.47
CA THR A 103 8.64 3.82 25.90
C THR A 103 7.78 5.08 26.06
N ASN A 104 8.35 6.15 26.61
CA ASN A 104 7.65 7.41 26.80
C ASN A 104 8.17 8.47 25.82
N GLU A 105 8.21 8.12 24.54
CA GLU A 105 8.74 8.99 23.47
C GLU A 105 7.95 8.84 22.18
N PRO A 106 7.96 9.88 21.32
CA PRO A 106 7.36 9.81 20.00
C PRO A 106 8.23 9.06 19.00
N PHE A 107 7.59 8.28 18.15
CA PHE A 107 8.18 7.61 17.00
C PHE A 107 7.56 8.20 15.75
N ASN A 108 8.22 9.19 15.17
CA ASN A 108 7.69 9.90 14.01
C ASN A 108 7.65 9.01 12.77
N PHE A 109 6.63 9.20 11.95
CA PHE A 109 6.57 8.66 10.59
C PHE A 109 7.50 9.42 9.65
N PRO A 110 8.05 8.78 8.61
CA PRO A 110 8.87 9.45 7.60
C PRO A 110 8.08 10.45 6.77
N GLN A 111 6.75 10.25 6.68
CA GLN A 111 5.80 11.09 5.98
C GLN A 111 4.49 11.17 6.77
N LYS A 112 3.83 12.32 6.67
CA LYS A 112 2.57 12.58 7.37
C LYS A 112 1.39 11.94 6.64
N PHE A 113 0.49 11.29 7.41
CA PHE A 113 -0.85 10.90 6.95
C PHE A 113 -1.83 12.07 7.06
N ILE A 114 -2.93 12.03 6.30
CA ILE A 114 -4.01 13.04 6.43
C ILE A 114 -5.02 12.69 7.53
N GLU A 115 -5.06 11.42 7.92
CA GLU A 115 -5.87 10.87 9.01
C GLU A 115 -5.06 9.87 9.81
N GLU A 116 -5.54 9.43 10.95
CA GLU A 116 -4.88 8.44 11.79
C GLU A 116 -4.73 7.11 11.04
N PRO A 117 -3.49 6.58 10.85
CA PRO A 117 -3.30 5.33 10.14
C PRO A 117 -3.57 4.12 11.03
N PHE A 118 -3.86 2.99 10.40
CA PHE A 118 -3.75 1.68 11.05
C PHE A 118 -2.27 1.35 11.26
N ILE A 119 -1.93 0.82 12.44
CA ILE A 119 -0.54 0.44 12.77
C ILE A 119 -0.46 -1.02 13.24
N MET A 120 0.56 -1.71 12.77
CA MET A 120 1.00 -3.01 13.29
C MET A 120 2.42 -2.87 13.83
N THR A 121 2.66 -3.43 14.99
CA THR A 121 3.92 -3.33 15.71
C THR A 121 4.53 -4.69 15.95
N LYS A 122 5.85 -4.72 16.14
CA LYS A 122 6.61 -5.89 16.57
C LYS A 122 7.68 -5.44 17.55
N LEU A 123 7.65 -6.00 18.74
CA LEU A 123 8.69 -5.81 19.74
C LEU A 123 9.47 -7.11 19.93
N LEU A 124 10.79 -6.97 20.04
CA LEU A 124 11.71 -8.07 20.34
C LEU A 124 12.66 -7.63 21.46
N ILE A 125 12.98 -8.54 22.35
CA ILE A 125 14.08 -8.37 23.31
C ILE A 125 15.35 -8.98 22.72
N ASP A 126 16.48 -8.29 22.86
CA ASP A 126 17.78 -8.87 22.52
C ASP A 126 18.18 -9.85 23.65
N GLY A 127 18.31 -11.14 23.33
CA GLY A 127 18.89 -12.19 24.17
C GLY A 127 17.91 -13.11 24.89
N ASP A 128 16.91 -12.64 25.61
CA ASP A 128 15.94 -13.48 26.33
C ASP A 128 14.51 -13.23 25.80
N ALA A 129 13.82 -14.30 25.43
CA ALA A 129 12.74 -14.24 24.44
C ALA A 129 11.33 -14.03 25.00
N SER A 130 11.15 -13.84 26.29
CA SER A 130 9.80 -13.86 26.88
C SER A 130 9.22 -12.48 27.09
N ILE A 131 8.59 -11.91 26.05
CA ILE A 131 7.76 -10.71 26.17
C ILE A 131 6.40 -10.92 25.53
N LEU A 132 5.41 -10.20 26.05
CA LEU A 132 4.11 -9.98 25.44
C LEU A 132 4.04 -8.52 25.04
N GLU A 133 3.78 -8.26 23.76
CA GLU A 133 3.41 -6.92 23.33
C GLU A 133 2.02 -6.59 23.89
N VAL A 134 1.89 -5.49 24.58
CA VAL A 134 0.65 -5.11 25.25
C VAL A 134 0.35 -3.63 25.02
N GLN A 135 -0.92 -3.28 24.98
CA GLN A 135 -1.33 -1.89 25.11
C GLN A 135 -1.49 -1.57 26.60
N TYR A 136 -0.50 -0.87 27.13
CA TYR A 136 -0.53 -0.39 28.50
C TYR A 136 -0.46 1.15 28.51
N GLY A 137 -1.49 1.76 29.08
CA GLY A 137 -1.60 3.22 29.06
C GLY A 137 -2.03 3.76 27.70
N LYS A 138 -1.66 5.00 27.44
CA LYS A 138 -2.05 5.70 26.19
C LYS A 138 -1.01 5.45 25.09
N GLN A 139 -1.15 4.37 24.33
CA GLN A 139 -0.54 4.36 23.00
C GLN A 139 -1.38 5.31 22.13
N VAL A 140 -0.77 6.39 21.68
CA VAL A 140 -1.46 7.37 20.84
C VAL A 140 -0.89 7.29 19.44
N VAL A 141 -1.72 6.88 18.49
CA VAL A 141 -1.42 6.99 17.07
C VAL A 141 -1.92 8.36 16.60
N THR A 142 -1.13 9.04 15.82
CA THR A 142 -1.47 10.34 15.23
C THR A 142 -1.15 10.34 13.74
N THR A 143 -1.48 11.39 13.04
CA THR A 143 -1.08 11.56 11.63
C THR A 143 0.43 11.67 11.43
N ASN A 144 1.20 12.02 12.47
CA ASN A 144 2.64 12.27 12.39
C ASN A 144 3.52 11.13 12.95
N GLY A 145 2.94 10.23 13.74
CA GLY A 145 3.70 9.18 14.42
C GLY A 145 2.93 8.47 15.50
N VAL A 146 3.62 7.62 16.22
CA VAL A 146 3.12 6.86 17.35
C VAL A 146 3.83 7.30 18.62
N TYR A 147 3.10 7.46 19.70
CA TYR A 147 3.65 7.69 21.02
C TYR A 147 3.49 6.46 21.90
N GLY A 148 4.60 5.93 22.39
CA GLY A 148 4.64 4.85 23.35
C GLY A 148 4.43 3.46 22.74
N PHE A 149 5.38 2.57 23.02
CA PHE A 149 5.23 1.13 22.86
C PHE A 149 5.38 0.48 24.22
N SER A 150 4.65 -0.60 24.47
CA SER A 150 4.69 -1.28 25.74
C SER A 150 4.76 -2.79 25.59
N PHE A 151 5.45 -3.42 26.52
CA PHE A 151 5.52 -4.86 26.64
C PHE A 151 5.35 -5.29 28.09
N ALA A 152 4.93 -6.52 28.29
CA ALA A 152 4.81 -7.13 29.61
C ALA A 152 5.57 -8.45 29.68
N ARG A 153 5.98 -8.82 30.86
CA ARG A 153 6.62 -10.11 31.14
C ARG A 153 6.37 -10.57 32.59
N PRO A 154 6.47 -11.88 32.88
CA PRO A 154 6.22 -12.41 34.19
C PRO A 154 7.25 -12.00 35.25
N THR A 155 8.48 -11.67 34.86
CA THR A 155 9.58 -11.32 35.74
C THR A 155 10.04 -9.88 35.53
N LEU A 156 10.40 -9.21 36.61
CA LEU A 156 11.02 -7.90 36.60
C LEU A 156 12.33 -7.94 35.80
N ILE A 157 12.56 -6.94 34.97
CA ILE A 157 13.81 -6.75 34.25
C ILE A 157 14.20 -5.28 34.20
N ASN A 158 15.49 -5.00 34.38
CA ASN A 158 16.03 -3.66 34.28
C ASN A 158 16.93 -3.53 33.04
N ASN A 159 16.88 -2.37 32.41
CA ASN A 159 17.80 -1.96 31.34
C ASN A 159 17.96 -2.99 30.22
N VAL A 160 16.84 -3.55 29.75
CA VAL A 160 16.86 -4.49 28.63
C VAL A 160 16.84 -3.77 27.30
N SER A 161 17.67 -4.23 26.36
CA SER A 161 17.63 -3.77 24.98
C SER A 161 16.45 -4.38 24.25
N ILE A 162 15.59 -3.54 23.69
CA ILE A 162 14.49 -3.96 22.82
C ILE A 162 14.68 -3.42 21.42
N ARG A 163 14.11 -4.15 20.46
CA ARG A 163 13.98 -3.73 19.07
C ARG A 163 12.52 -3.54 18.75
N ILE A 164 12.19 -2.38 18.24
CA ILE A 164 10.84 -1.98 17.83
C ILE A 164 10.82 -1.87 16.32
N SER A 165 9.83 -2.49 15.70
CA SER A 165 9.53 -2.35 14.29
C SER A 165 8.04 -2.09 14.12
N PHE A 166 7.65 -1.31 13.12
CA PHE A 166 6.24 -1.10 12.82
C PHE A 166 5.99 -0.87 11.33
N ILE A 167 4.76 -1.16 10.94
CA ILE A 167 4.17 -0.78 9.66
C ILE A 167 2.92 0.05 9.95
N ALA A 168 2.76 1.17 9.23
CA ALA A 168 1.56 1.98 9.30
C ALA A 168 0.96 2.11 7.90
N VAL A 169 -0.37 2.00 7.80
CA VAL A 169 -1.13 2.07 6.55
C VAL A 169 -2.27 3.05 6.71
N GLY A 170 -2.39 3.98 5.78
CA GLY A 170 -3.42 5.02 5.84
C GLY A 170 -3.46 5.86 4.56
N LYS A 171 -4.07 7.04 4.64
CA LYS A 171 -4.19 7.98 3.53
C LYS A 171 -3.19 9.13 3.64
N TRP A 172 -2.56 9.49 2.52
CA TRP A 172 -1.68 10.64 2.40
C TRP A 172 -2.31 11.79 1.60
N LYS A 173 -3.35 11.48 0.83
CA LYS A 173 -4.22 12.44 0.13
C LYS A 173 -5.67 11.94 0.12
N LYS A 174 -6.60 12.87 -0.11
CA LYS A 174 -8.02 12.57 -0.40
C LYS A 174 -8.17 12.00 -1.81
#